data_817b00b79aefbd4f6539b03fb27133b3
#
_entry.id   817b00b79aefbd4f6539b03fb27133b3
#
_cell.length_a   1.000
_cell.length_b   1.000
_cell.length_c   1.000
_cell.angle_alpha   90.00
_cell.angle_beta   90.00
_cell.angle_gamma   90.00
#
_symmetry.space_group_name_H-M   'P 1'
#
loop_
_entity.id
_entity.type
_entity.pdbx_description
1 polymer ?
#
loop_
_entity_poly.entity_id
_entity_poly.type
_entity_poly.pdbx_seq_one_letter_code
_entity_poly.pdbx_strand_id
1 'polypeptide(L)'
;MLFSPMKKTFDSIELVVKDIHRGKMVIVVDDADRENEGDLIMAAQSVTPAAVNFMAKFGRGLICVPAAAERLQQLGIDRMVQQNRESFRTDFHVSVDAARSITTGISAADRARTIKIMAEPAAVPDDLVQPGHVFPLRARPGGVLQRAGHTEAAVDLATLAACRPVGILCEIMNDDGTMARLPQLLKFAKKHRLKICTIADLIEHRRTREKLVERVETVKLPTDYGDFDLHLYRSKVDGQHHLALVHGDVAGRGKVLVRVHSECLTGDVFGSRRCDCGSQLHQAMRQVAGAGRGVIVYMRQEGRGIGLAPKIKAYKLQEQGYDTVEANQKLGYEMDLREYGLGAQILVDLGLKTIRLLTNNPKKIVGLEGYGLKIVEQVPIRVKPNPHNERYLKTKRQKMGHLL
;
A
#
# COMPACT_ATOMS: atom_id res chain seq x y z
N MET A 1 9.45 37.81 12.98
CA MET A 1 8.20 37.40 12.31
C MET A 1 7.85 36.02 12.79
N LEU A 2 6.83 35.91 13.62
CA LEU A 2 6.34 34.63 14.16
C LEU A 2 5.64 33.87 13.04
N PHE A 3 6.17 32.72 12.67
CA PHE A 3 5.49 31.78 11.79
C PHE A 3 4.24 31.28 12.51
N SER A 4 3.07 31.76 12.07
CA SER A 4 1.78 31.15 12.47
C SER A 4 1.76 29.73 11.96
N PRO A 5 1.45 28.70 12.78
CA PRO A 5 1.35 27.33 12.31
C PRO A 5 0.24 27.27 11.24
N MET A 6 0.58 26.84 10.02
CA MET A 6 -0.43 26.53 9.00
C MET A 6 -1.47 25.62 9.63
N LYS A 7 -2.73 26.04 9.65
CA LYS A 7 -3.86 25.22 10.11
C LYS A 7 -3.82 23.91 9.34
N LYS A 8 -3.58 22.78 10.04
CA LYS A 8 -3.67 21.45 9.43
C LYS A 8 -5.05 21.31 8.79
N THR A 9 -5.10 21.13 7.49
CA THR A 9 -6.34 20.98 6.73
C THR A 9 -7.07 19.69 7.08
N PHE A 10 -6.31 18.65 7.48
CA PHE A 10 -6.80 17.33 7.85
C PHE A 10 -6.55 17.01 9.33
N ASP A 11 -7.41 16.19 9.90
CA ASP A 11 -7.25 15.64 11.25
C ASP A 11 -6.20 14.52 11.25
N SER A 12 -5.49 14.32 12.37
CA SER A 12 -4.55 13.20 12.49
C SER A 12 -5.28 11.86 12.54
N ILE A 13 -4.63 10.80 12.07
CA ILE A 13 -5.21 9.45 12.06
C ILE A 13 -5.58 8.98 13.47
N GLU A 14 -4.81 9.34 14.51
CA GLU A 14 -5.13 9.00 15.89
C GLU A 14 -6.47 9.60 16.34
N LEU A 15 -6.78 10.82 15.93
CA LEU A 15 -8.06 11.46 16.25
C LEU A 15 -9.21 10.83 15.47
N VAL A 16 -8.98 10.44 14.23
CA VAL A 16 -9.93 9.73 13.38
C VAL A 16 -10.24 8.34 13.96
N VAL A 17 -9.21 7.56 14.30
CA VAL A 17 -9.32 6.24 14.94
C VAL A 17 -10.09 6.32 16.26
N LYS A 18 -9.83 7.36 17.08
CA LYS A 18 -10.56 7.59 18.34
C LYS A 18 -12.05 7.85 18.11
N ASP A 19 -12.42 8.57 17.04
CA ASP A 19 -13.83 8.82 16.73
C ASP A 19 -14.50 7.54 16.17
N ILE A 20 -13.83 6.74 15.32
CA ILE A 20 -14.31 5.42 14.86
C ILE A 20 -14.53 4.48 16.06
N HIS A 21 -13.58 4.41 17.00
CA HIS A 21 -13.71 3.61 18.23
C HIS A 21 -14.96 3.98 19.05
N ARG A 22 -15.34 5.26 19.06
CA ARG A 22 -16.53 5.78 19.72
C ARG A 22 -17.82 5.61 18.91
N GLY A 23 -17.78 4.91 17.80
CA GLY A 23 -18.92 4.68 16.92
C GLY A 23 -19.34 5.90 16.09
N LYS A 24 -18.44 6.88 15.90
CA LYS A 24 -18.72 8.04 15.05
C LYS A 24 -18.30 7.79 13.61
N MET A 25 -18.91 8.55 12.70
CA MET A 25 -18.47 8.67 11.31
C MET A 25 -17.30 9.64 11.19
N VAL A 26 -16.49 9.40 10.16
CA VAL A 26 -15.42 10.28 9.69
C VAL A 26 -15.51 10.43 8.18
N ILE A 27 -14.78 11.37 7.61
CA ILE A 27 -14.61 11.50 6.17
C ILE A 27 -13.19 11.07 5.81
N VAL A 28 -13.07 10.21 4.80
CA VAL A 28 -11.79 9.82 4.22
C VAL A 28 -11.77 10.29 2.77
N VAL A 29 -10.67 10.93 2.37
CA VAL A 29 -10.47 11.48 1.02
C VAL A 29 -9.34 10.73 0.35
N ASP A 30 -9.53 10.33 -0.90
CA ASP A 30 -8.47 9.73 -1.70
C ASP A 30 -7.68 10.77 -2.51
N ASP A 31 -6.71 10.28 -3.31
CA ASP A 31 -5.85 11.13 -4.11
C ASP A 31 -6.61 11.78 -5.28
N ALA A 32 -6.21 13.01 -5.63
CA ALA A 32 -6.77 13.76 -6.75
C ALA A 32 -6.56 13.06 -8.11
N ASP A 33 -5.49 12.25 -8.22
CA ASP A 33 -5.16 11.49 -9.42
C ASP A 33 -5.86 10.12 -9.48
N ARG A 34 -6.67 9.76 -8.44
CA ARG A 34 -7.43 8.51 -8.39
C ARG A 34 -8.93 8.77 -8.67
N GLU A 35 -9.79 8.73 -7.67
CA GLU A 35 -11.24 9.05 -7.79
C GLU A 35 -11.50 10.52 -7.46
N ASN A 36 -10.62 11.10 -6.62
CA ASN A 36 -10.74 12.47 -6.11
C ASN A 36 -12.07 12.69 -5.38
N GLU A 37 -12.44 11.75 -4.51
CA GLU A 37 -13.73 11.69 -3.81
C GLU A 37 -13.51 11.65 -2.29
N GLY A 38 -14.60 11.70 -1.56
CA GLY A 38 -14.59 11.56 -0.11
C GLY A 38 -15.79 10.77 0.35
N ASP A 39 -15.52 9.78 1.23
CA ASP A 39 -16.54 8.88 1.75
C ASP A 39 -16.78 9.11 3.23
N LEU A 40 -18.04 9.00 3.65
CA LEU A 40 -18.42 8.79 5.04
C LEU A 40 -18.04 7.36 5.43
N ILE A 41 -17.22 7.20 6.47
CA ILE A 41 -16.78 5.89 6.94
C ILE A 41 -17.06 5.74 8.43
N MET A 42 -17.50 4.54 8.86
CA MET A 42 -17.62 4.15 10.26
C MET A 42 -17.44 2.63 10.43
N ALA A 43 -17.21 2.18 11.67
CA ALA A 43 -17.18 0.75 11.99
C ALA A 43 -18.60 0.15 11.96
N ALA A 44 -18.78 -0.98 11.25
CA ALA A 44 -20.08 -1.62 11.06
C ALA A 44 -20.72 -2.11 12.38
N GLN A 45 -19.93 -2.54 13.35
CA GLN A 45 -20.44 -2.94 14.68
C GLN A 45 -21.19 -1.82 15.43
N SER A 46 -20.87 -0.55 15.11
CA SER A 46 -21.47 0.62 15.74
C SER A 46 -22.63 1.23 14.94
N VAL A 47 -23.07 0.56 13.87
CA VAL A 47 -24.14 1.05 13.01
C VAL A 47 -25.46 1.25 13.76
N THR A 48 -26.18 2.30 13.40
CA THR A 48 -27.54 2.58 13.88
C THR A 48 -28.43 2.97 12.69
N PRO A 49 -29.76 2.85 12.80
CA PRO A 49 -30.66 3.38 11.77
C PRO A 49 -30.45 4.87 11.47
N ALA A 50 -30.13 5.67 12.50
CA ALA A 50 -29.80 7.08 12.34
C ALA A 50 -28.54 7.31 11.49
N ALA A 51 -27.51 6.46 11.68
CA ALA A 51 -26.28 6.51 10.90
C ALA A 51 -26.53 6.18 9.41
N VAL A 52 -27.28 5.11 9.13
CA VAL A 52 -27.66 4.75 7.75
C VAL A 52 -28.51 5.85 7.11
N ASN A 53 -29.47 6.41 7.84
CA ASN A 53 -30.28 7.53 7.36
C ASN A 53 -29.41 8.78 7.10
N PHE A 54 -28.42 9.06 7.92
CA PHE A 54 -27.47 10.15 7.70
C PHE A 54 -26.69 9.96 6.39
N MET A 55 -26.14 8.77 6.16
CA MET A 55 -25.43 8.43 4.92
C MET A 55 -26.35 8.58 3.70
N ALA A 56 -27.55 8.00 3.75
CA ALA A 56 -28.51 8.09 2.65
C ALA A 56 -28.96 9.53 2.35
N LYS A 57 -29.19 10.35 3.40
CA LYS A 57 -29.71 11.73 3.26
C LYS A 57 -28.63 12.72 2.86
N PHE A 58 -27.45 12.62 3.43
CA PHE A 58 -26.40 13.62 3.31
C PHE A 58 -25.20 13.14 2.50
N GLY A 59 -24.84 11.85 2.55
CA GLY A 59 -23.85 11.25 1.65
C GLY A 59 -24.39 11.10 0.24
N ARG A 60 -25.57 10.47 0.10
CA ARG A 60 -26.31 10.21 -1.15
C ARG A 60 -25.68 9.17 -2.08
N GLY A 61 -24.50 8.68 -1.74
CA GLY A 61 -23.80 7.62 -2.46
C GLY A 61 -24.37 6.24 -2.21
N LEU A 62 -23.70 5.22 -2.71
CA LEU A 62 -24.04 3.82 -2.46
C LEU A 62 -23.54 3.39 -1.08
N ILE A 63 -24.45 2.93 -0.22
CA ILE A 63 -24.03 2.40 1.10
C ILE A 63 -23.46 1.00 0.90
N CYS A 64 -22.14 0.88 1.07
CA CYS A 64 -21.41 -0.36 0.94
C CYS A 64 -20.82 -0.80 2.29
N VAL A 65 -20.52 -2.10 2.38
CA VAL A 65 -19.95 -2.72 3.61
C VAL A 65 -18.64 -3.42 3.28
N PRO A 66 -17.52 -2.68 3.33
CA PRO A 66 -16.19 -3.27 3.28
C PRO A 66 -15.95 -4.27 4.40
N ALA A 67 -15.43 -5.45 4.04
CA ALA A 67 -15.09 -6.50 4.99
C ALA A 67 -13.84 -7.27 4.58
N ALA A 68 -13.16 -7.90 5.55
CA ALA A 68 -12.08 -8.83 5.28
C ALA A 68 -12.61 -10.06 4.52
N ALA A 69 -11.75 -10.67 3.69
CA ALA A 69 -12.10 -11.81 2.85
C ALA A 69 -12.65 -12.98 3.66
N GLU A 70 -12.02 -13.28 4.80
CA GLU A 70 -12.39 -14.36 5.71
C GLU A 70 -13.81 -14.16 6.25
N ARG A 71 -14.19 -12.89 6.50
CA ARG A 71 -15.54 -12.58 6.98
C ARG A 71 -16.61 -12.83 5.94
N LEU A 72 -16.37 -12.42 4.69
CA LEU A 72 -17.31 -12.69 3.59
C LEU A 72 -17.45 -14.20 3.32
N GLN A 73 -16.34 -14.92 3.39
CA GLN A 73 -16.34 -16.38 3.25
C GLN A 73 -17.15 -17.07 4.38
N GLN A 74 -16.96 -16.64 5.64
CA GLN A 74 -17.73 -17.16 6.79
C GLN A 74 -19.24 -16.96 6.62
N LEU A 75 -19.65 -15.86 6.00
CA LEU A 75 -21.05 -15.52 5.75
C LEU A 75 -21.59 -16.10 4.43
N GLY A 76 -20.80 -16.88 3.68
CA GLY A 76 -21.21 -17.45 2.41
C GLY A 76 -21.56 -16.40 1.35
N ILE A 77 -20.88 -15.24 1.37
CA ILE A 77 -21.15 -14.16 0.43
C ILE A 77 -20.13 -14.22 -0.71
N ASP A 78 -20.59 -14.66 -1.86
CA ASP A 78 -19.75 -14.82 -3.06
C ASP A 78 -19.51 -13.52 -3.81
N ARG A 79 -18.51 -13.52 -4.71
CA ARG A 79 -18.27 -12.40 -5.62
C ARG A 79 -19.46 -12.16 -6.54
N MET A 80 -19.78 -10.90 -6.78
CA MET A 80 -20.85 -10.51 -7.71
C MET A 80 -20.55 -10.93 -9.15
N VAL A 81 -19.27 -10.94 -9.55
CA VAL A 81 -18.82 -11.35 -10.89
C VAL A 81 -17.54 -12.16 -10.82
N GLN A 82 -17.38 -13.14 -11.70
CA GLN A 82 -16.16 -13.92 -11.81
C GLN A 82 -15.01 -13.12 -12.41
N GLN A 83 -15.29 -12.26 -13.40
CA GLN A 83 -14.30 -11.40 -14.07
C GLN A 83 -14.64 -9.93 -13.77
N ASN A 84 -13.90 -9.34 -12.84
CA ASN A 84 -14.04 -7.92 -12.54
C ASN A 84 -13.40 -7.07 -13.65
N ARG A 85 -14.22 -6.24 -14.34
CA ARG A 85 -13.81 -5.30 -15.41
C ARG A 85 -13.90 -3.84 -14.97
N GLU A 86 -14.23 -3.58 -13.69
CA GLU A 86 -14.30 -2.25 -13.13
C GLU A 86 -12.91 -1.61 -13.11
N SER A 87 -12.82 -0.30 -13.38
CA SER A 87 -11.57 0.43 -13.61
C SER A 87 -10.62 0.42 -12.41
N PHE A 88 -11.16 0.57 -11.21
CA PHE A 88 -10.41 0.58 -9.96
C PHE A 88 -10.32 -0.79 -9.29
N ARG A 89 -10.90 -1.84 -9.91
CA ARG A 89 -10.90 -3.21 -9.41
C ARG A 89 -11.56 -3.36 -8.04
N THR A 90 -12.59 -2.53 -7.75
CA THR A 90 -13.40 -2.68 -6.54
C THR A 90 -14.10 -4.04 -6.53
N ASP A 91 -13.87 -4.82 -5.48
CA ASP A 91 -14.27 -6.24 -5.44
C ASP A 91 -15.67 -6.37 -4.81
N PHE A 92 -16.70 -6.10 -5.62
CA PHE A 92 -18.10 -6.24 -5.24
C PHE A 92 -18.46 -7.71 -5.01
N HIS A 93 -19.20 -7.95 -3.93
CA HIS A 93 -19.83 -9.22 -3.62
C HIS A 93 -21.35 -9.12 -3.79
N VAL A 94 -22.03 -10.28 -3.84
CA VAL A 94 -23.49 -10.34 -3.98
C VAL A 94 -24.13 -9.57 -2.85
N SER A 95 -25.10 -8.71 -3.19
CA SER A 95 -25.83 -7.92 -2.20
C SER A 95 -26.63 -8.81 -1.24
N VAL A 96 -26.81 -8.36 0.00
CA VAL A 96 -27.43 -9.15 1.06
C VAL A 96 -28.48 -8.34 1.82
N ASP A 97 -29.42 -9.05 2.44
CA ASP A 97 -30.31 -8.55 3.49
C ASP A 97 -30.33 -9.51 4.68
N ALA A 98 -30.74 -9.03 5.85
CA ALA A 98 -30.98 -9.90 7.00
C ALA A 98 -32.12 -10.87 6.70
N ALA A 99 -31.95 -12.15 7.04
CA ALA A 99 -32.98 -13.19 6.82
C ALA A 99 -34.23 -12.97 7.69
N ARG A 100 -34.09 -12.25 8.82
CA ARG A 100 -35.18 -12.06 9.80
C ARG A 100 -35.15 -10.65 10.39
N SER A 101 -36.33 -10.23 10.91
CA SER A 101 -36.49 -8.96 11.64
C SER A 101 -36.22 -7.72 10.77
N ILE A 102 -36.60 -7.78 9.50
CA ILE A 102 -36.64 -6.68 8.53
C ILE A 102 -38.00 -6.65 7.84
N THR A 103 -38.28 -5.54 7.13
CA THR A 103 -39.47 -5.43 6.27
C THR A 103 -39.10 -5.78 4.82
N THR A 104 -38.76 -4.80 3.99
CA THR A 104 -38.37 -5.00 2.59
C THR A 104 -36.86 -4.98 2.36
N GLY A 105 -36.05 -4.65 3.38
CA GLY A 105 -34.59 -4.58 3.31
C GLY A 105 -34.03 -3.17 3.06
N ILE A 106 -34.76 -2.27 2.38
CA ILE A 106 -34.23 -0.97 1.95
C ILE A 106 -34.27 0.13 3.01
N SER A 107 -35.14 0.01 4.05
CA SER A 107 -35.26 1.04 5.07
C SER A 107 -33.92 1.25 5.82
N ALA A 108 -33.73 2.42 6.43
CA ALA A 108 -32.53 2.65 7.25
C ALA A 108 -32.41 1.67 8.42
N ALA A 109 -33.54 1.23 8.98
CA ALA A 109 -33.60 0.24 10.04
C ALA A 109 -33.19 -1.15 9.52
N ASP A 110 -33.72 -1.58 8.39
CA ASP A 110 -33.45 -2.89 7.78
C ASP A 110 -31.98 -3.00 7.36
N ARG A 111 -31.44 -1.99 6.67
CA ARG A 111 -30.02 -1.94 6.29
C ARG A 111 -29.11 -1.91 7.51
N ALA A 112 -29.44 -1.15 8.54
CA ALA A 112 -28.68 -1.15 9.79
C ALA A 112 -28.67 -2.54 10.45
N ARG A 113 -29.80 -3.29 10.41
CA ARG A 113 -29.90 -4.66 10.90
C ARG A 113 -29.00 -5.59 10.12
N THR A 114 -29.06 -5.55 8.80
CA THR A 114 -28.21 -6.36 7.89
C THR A 114 -26.71 -6.10 8.14
N ILE A 115 -26.31 -4.81 8.17
CA ILE A 115 -24.92 -4.42 8.41
C ILE A 115 -24.43 -4.90 9.77
N LYS A 116 -25.28 -4.84 10.80
CA LYS A 116 -24.93 -5.31 12.15
C LYS A 116 -24.65 -6.80 12.17
N ILE A 117 -25.47 -7.60 11.46
CA ILE A 117 -25.26 -9.05 11.30
C ILE A 117 -23.91 -9.32 10.60
N MET A 118 -23.58 -8.59 9.55
CA MET A 118 -22.29 -8.74 8.87
C MET A 118 -21.08 -8.50 9.80
N ALA A 119 -21.23 -7.67 10.82
CA ALA A 119 -20.21 -7.42 11.83
C ALA A 119 -20.27 -8.36 13.04
N GLU A 120 -21.33 -9.18 13.21
CA GLU A 120 -21.52 -10.05 14.38
C GLU A 120 -20.73 -11.35 14.22
N PRO A 121 -19.76 -11.70 15.11
CA PRO A 121 -18.92 -12.89 14.96
C PRO A 121 -19.71 -14.20 14.92
N ALA A 122 -20.82 -14.27 15.67
CA ALA A 122 -21.64 -15.48 15.75
C ALA A 122 -22.57 -15.65 14.55
N ALA A 123 -22.67 -14.64 13.64
CA ALA A 123 -23.56 -14.74 12.48
C ALA A 123 -23.05 -15.78 11.48
N VAL A 124 -23.99 -16.55 10.98
CA VAL A 124 -23.82 -17.65 10.02
C VAL A 124 -24.48 -17.31 8.67
N PRO A 125 -24.22 -18.05 7.58
CA PRO A 125 -24.84 -17.79 6.28
C PRO A 125 -26.35 -17.65 6.30
N ASP A 126 -27.04 -18.48 7.09
CA ASP A 126 -28.52 -18.50 7.19
C ASP A 126 -29.12 -17.26 7.90
N ASP A 127 -28.29 -16.39 8.47
CA ASP A 127 -28.74 -15.10 9.01
C ASP A 127 -28.91 -14.02 7.92
N LEU A 128 -28.47 -14.33 6.69
CA LEU A 128 -28.54 -13.43 5.53
C LEU A 128 -29.28 -14.11 4.37
N VAL A 129 -29.90 -13.30 3.54
CA VAL A 129 -30.48 -13.71 2.25
C VAL A 129 -29.77 -12.95 1.12
N GLN A 130 -29.71 -13.57 -0.05
CA GLN A 130 -29.06 -13.05 -1.25
C GLN A 130 -30.02 -13.18 -2.45
N PRO A 131 -30.18 -12.16 -3.32
CA PRO A 131 -29.64 -10.79 -3.20
C PRO A 131 -30.41 -9.94 -2.19
N GLY A 132 -29.88 -8.75 -1.88
CA GLY A 132 -30.48 -7.78 -0.95
C GLY A 132 -30.13 -6.33 -1.27
N HIS A 133 -30.21 -5.43 -0.27
CA HIS A 133 -30.05 -3.98 -0.43
C HIS A 133 -28.78 -3.43 0.23
N VAL A 134 -27.90 -4.29 0.79
CA VAL A 134 -26.60 -3.95 1.33
C VAL A 134 -25.52 -4.56 0.44
N PHE A 135 -24.52 -3.79 0.04
CA PHE A 135 -23.49 -4.17 -0.93
C PHE A 135 -22.15 -4.45 -0.24
N PRO A 136 -21.79 -5.72 -0.01
CA PRO A 136 -20.49 -6.08 0.56
C PRO A 136 -19.36 -5.81 -0.44
N LEU A 137 -18.23 -5.30 0.08
CA LEU A 137 -17.00 -5.11 -0.68
C LEU A 137 -15.87 -5.89 -0.01
N ARG A 138 -15.08 -6.63 -0.78
CA ARG A 138 -13.91 -7.31 -0.23
C ARG A 138 -12.70 -6.40 -0.23
N ALA A 139 -12.16 -6.10 0.96
CA ALA A 139 -10.89 -5.41 1.11
C ALA A 139 -9.71 -6.33 0.78
N ARG A 140 -8.63 -5.76 0.27
CA ARG A 140 -7.36 -6.47 0.08
C ARG A 140 -6.73 -6.79 1.44
N PRO A 141 -6.05 -7.96 1.60
CA PRO A 141 -5.46 -8.35 2.89
C PRO A 141 -4.46 -7.34 3.45
N GLY A 142 -3.68 -6.68 2.60
CA GLY A 142 -2.74 -5.62 2.98
C GLY A 142 -3.39 -4.26 3.28
N GLY A 143 -4.72 -4.14 3.14
CA GLY A 143 -5.44 -2.89 3.35
C GLY A 143 -4.97 -1.77 2.41
N VAL A 144 -4.95 -0.52 2.91
CA VAL A 144 -4.51 0.66 2.13
C VAL A 144 -3.06 0.56 1.67
N LEU A 145 -2.23 -0.28 2.29
CA LEU A 145 -0.85 -0.51 1.87
C LEU A 145 -0.75 -1.31 0.57
N GLN A 146 -1.76 -2.09 0.24
CA GLN A 146 -1.85 -2.88 -1.00
C GLN A 146 -2.71 -2.20 -2.07
N ARG A 147 -3.81 -1.54 -1.66
CA ARG A 147 -4.70 -0.77 -2.54
C ARG A 147 -5.19 0.48 -1.81
N ALA A 148 -4.77 1.65 -2.29
CA ALA A 148 -5.11 2.95 -1.71
C ALA A 148 -6.55 3.37 -2.02
N GLY A 149 -7.55 2.59 -1.57
CA GLY A 149 -8.99 2.81 -1.80
C GLY A 149 -9.80 2.93 -0.52
N HIS A 150 -10.99 3.53 -0.62
CA HIS A 150 -11.93 3.71 0.50
C HIS A 150 -12.37 2.38 1.11
N THR A 151 -12.50 1.31 0.30
CA THR A 151 -12.79 -0.05 0.76
C THR A 151 -11.78 -0.52 1.80
N GLU A 152 -10.50 -0.42 1.47
CA GLU A 152 -9.40 -0.80 2.35
C GLU A 152 -9.31 0.13 3.56
N ALA A 153 -9.47 1.45 3.34
CA ALA A 153 -9.44 2.44 4.41
C ALA A 153 -10.50 2.20 5.48
N ALA A 154 -11.72 1.79 5.10
CA ALA A 154 -12.79 1.48 6.03
C ALA A 154 -12.47 0.28 6.94
N VAL A 155 -11.89 -0.79 6.38
CA VAL A 155 -11.47 -1.98 7.16
C VAL A 155 -10.26 -1.67 8.04
N ASP A 156 -9.28 -0.94 7.52
CA ASP A 156 -8.09 -0.53 8.26
C ASP A 156 -8.42 0.36 9.46
N LEU A 157 -9.25 1.39 9.25
CA LEU A 157 -9.67 2.28 10.32
C LEU A 157 -10.49 1.55 11.40
N ALA A 158 -11.37 0.61 10.99
CA ALA A 158 -12.08 -0.24 11.94
C ALA A 158 -11.09 -1.10 12.77
N THR A 159 -10.10 -1.71 12.12
CA THR A 159 -9.07 -2.53 12.77
C THR A 159 -8.19 -1.71 13.71
N LEU A 160 -7.70 -0.55 13.27
CA LEU A 160 -6.91 0.36 14.10
C LEU A 160 -7.69 0.90 15.31
N ALA A 161 -9.02 1.03 15.17
CA ALA A 161 -9.92 1.41 16.25
C ALA A 161 -10.27 0.25 17.21
N ALA A 162 -9.61 -0.91 17.09
CA ALA A 162 -9.92 -2.15 17.82
C ALA A 162 -11.39 -2.59 17.66
N CYS A 163 -11.98 -2.27 16.51
CA CYS A 163 -13.27 -2.77 16.06
C CYS A 163 -13.07 -4.00 15.16
N ARG A 164 -14.15 -4.70 14.86
CA ARG A 164 -14.14 -5.80 13.91
C ARG A 164 -13.77 -5.29 12.51
N PRO A 165 -13.07 -6.08 11.68
CA PRO A 165 -12.60 -5.66 10.36
C PRO A 165 -13.75 -5.61 9.34
N VAL A 166 -14.79 -4.89 9.68
CA VAL A 166 -15.97 -4.59 8.85
C VAL A 166 -16.30 -3.12 9.00
N GLY A 167 -16.26 -2.40 7.90
CA GLY A 167 -16.61 -0.99 7.82
C GLY A 167 -17.94 -0.75 7.12
N ILE A 168 -18.39 0.49 7.13
CA ILE A 168 -19.43 1.01 6.26
C ILE A 168 -18.83 2.20 5.54
N LEU A 169 -19.12 2.35 4.26
CA LEU A 169 -18.78 3.56 3.52
C LEU A 169 -19.99 4.04 2.71
N CYS A 170 -19.98 5.33 2.39
CA CYS A 170 -20.92 5.95 1.48
C CYS A 170 -20.27 7.22 0.91
N GLU A 171 -20.21 7.33 -0.39
CA GLU A 171 -19.66 8.48 -1.09
C GLU A 171 -20.46 9.76 -0.78
N ILE A 172 -19.80 10.92 -0.80
CA ILE A 172 -20.42 12.21 -0.57
C ILE A 172 -20.65 12.92 -1.90
N MET A 173 -21.91 13.17 -2.22
CA MET A 173 -22.34 13.88 -3.41
C MET A 173 -22.89 15.27 -3.05
N ASN A 174 -22.76 16.22 -3.96
CA ASN A 174 -23.39 17.53 -3.90
C ASN A 174 -24.92 17.43 -4.12
N ASP A 175 -25.63 18.51 -3.83
CA ASP A 175 -27.12 18.56 -4.00
C ASP A 175 -27.56 18.41 -5.47
N ASP A 176 -26.69 18.74 -6.42
CA ASP A 176 -26.92 18.60 -7.87
C ASP A 176 -26.57 17.21 -8.43
N GLY A 177 -26.13 16.26 -7.56
CA GLY A 177 -25.76 14.91 -7.95
C GLY A 177 -24.32 14.75 -8.41
N THR A 178 -23.51 15.80 -8.47
CA THR A 178 -22.08 15.70 -8.75
C THR A 178 -21.30 15.24 -7.52
N MET A 179 -20.12 14.64 -7.73
CA MET A 179 -19.28 14.21 -6.60
C MET A 179 -18.70 15.42 -5.86
N ALA A 180 -18.76 15.40 -4.52
CA ALA A 180 -18.15 16.43 -3.69
C ALA A 180 -16.62 16.28 -3.74
N ARG A 181 -15.93 17.40 -4.01
CA ARG A 181 -14.46 17.48 -4.03
C ARG A 181 -13.96 18.13 -2.75
N LEU A 182 -12.65 18.14 -2.53
CA LEU A 182 -12.05 18.60 -1.28
C LEU A 182 -12.63 19.91 -0.71
N PRO A 183 -12.87 20.98 -1.50
CA PRO A 183 -13.45 22.22 -0.94
C PRO A 183 -14.87 22.04 -0.37
N GLN A 184 -15.71 21.20 -1.01
CA GLN A 184 -17.05 20.86 -0.54
C GLN A 184 -16.98 19.91 0.66
N LEU A 185 -16.07 18.92 0.64
CA LEU A 185 -15.86 17.97 1.73
C LEU A 185 -15.41 18.66 3.02
N LEU A 186 -14.55 19.67 2.95
CA LEU A 186 -14.17 20.48 4.11
C LEU A 186 -15.34 21.28 4.69
N LYS A 187 -16.20 21.83 3.84
CA LYS A 187 -17.45 22.51 4.28
C LYS A 187 -18.41 21.52 4.93
N PHE A 188 -18.57 20.33 4.34
CA PHE A 188 -19.38 19.25 4.86
C PHE A 188 -18.89 18.78 6.24
N ALA A 189 -17.59 18.50 6.35
CA ALA A 189 -16.95 18.13 7.61
C ALA A 189 -17.23 19.14 8.73
N LYS A 190 -17.03 20.43 8.43
CA LYS A 190 -17.30 21.52 9.39
C LYS A 190 -18.79 21.60 9.77
N LYS A 191 -19.71 21.54 8.79
CA LYS A 191 -21.17 21.60 8.98
C LYS A 191 -21.67 20.49 9.90
N HIS A 192 -21.17 19.27 9.68
CA HIS A 192 -21.61 18.06 10.41
C HIS A 192 -20.71 17.69 11.57
N ARG A 193 -19.67 18.48 11.87
CA ARG A 193 -18.67 18.25 12.95
C ARG A 193 -17.99 16.88 12.83
N LEU A 194 -17.69 16.47 11.60
CA LEU A 194 -16.98 15.22 11.30
C LEU A 194 -15.49 15.50 11.14
N LYS A 195 -14.67 14.54 11.56
CA LYS A 195 -13.25 14.55 11.25
C LYS A 195 -13.01 14.13 9.81
N ILE A 196 -11.93 14.66 9.24
CA ILE A 196 -11.55 14.40 7.86
C ILE A 196 -10.06 14.07 7.78
N CYS A 197 -9.70 12.98 7.11
CA CYS A 197 -8.31 12.58 6.83
C CYS A 197 -8.16 12.12 5.40
N THR A 198 -6.91 11.85 4.97
CA THR A 198 -6.59 11.29 3.66
C THR A 198 -6.19 9.83 3.75
N ILE A 199 -6.36 9.07 2.66
CA ILE A 199 -5.81 7.71 2.54
C ILE A 199 -4.28 7.77 2.59
N ALA A 200 -3.65 8.82 2.05
CA ALA A 200 -2.20 9.00 2.11
C ALA A 200 -1.69 9.10 3.55
N ASP A 201 -2.37 9.89 4.43
CA ASP A 201 -2.02 9.97 5.85
C ASP A 201 -2.20 8.62 6.56
N LEU A 202 -3.23 7.83 6.20
CA LEU A 202 -3.47 6.50 6.75
C LEU A 202 -2.38 5.51 6.33
N ILE A 203 -1.94 5.55 5.08
CA ILE A 203 -0.81 4.76 4.58
C ILE A 203 0.46 5.09 5.36
N GLU A 204 0.79 6.36 5.52
CA GLU A 204 1.98 6.80 6.26
C GLU A 204 1.91 6.38 7.74
N HIS A 205 0.74 6.53 8.36
CA HIS A 205 0.49 6.09 9.73
C HIS A 205 0.74 4.59 9.93
N ARG A 206 0.24 3.74 9.01
CA ARG A 206 0.44 2.29 9.06
C ARG A 206 1.89 1.91 8.79
N ARG A 207 2.52 2.51 7.76
CA ARG A 207 3.92 2.24 7.40
C ARG A 207 4.90 2.51 8.53
N THR A 208 4.67 3.57 9.29
CA THR A 208 5.59 3.99 10.36
C THR A 208 5.37 3.23 11.68
N ARG A 209 4.21 2.63 11.91
CA ARG A 209 3.84 1.99 13.18
C ARG A 209 3.73 0.48 13.14
N GLU A 210 3.46 -0.09 11.96
CA GLU A 210 3.26 -1.54 11.83
C GLU A 210 4.55 -2.24 11.42
N LYS A 211 4.81 -3.41 12.03
CA LYS A 211 5.85 -4.32 11.55
C LYS A 211 5.29 -5.15 10.40
N LEU A 212 5.61 -4.72 9.16
CA LEU A 212 5.08 -5.27 7.91
C LEU A 212 5.90 -6.44 7.36
N VAL A 213 7.02 -6.76 7.99
CA VAL A 213 7.91 -7.86 7.58
C VAL A 213 8.04 -8.90 8.70
N GLU A 214 8.15 -10.14 8.30
CA GLU A 214 8.36 -11.29 9.19
C GLU A 214 9.56 -12.10 8.68
N ARG A 215 10.54 -12.36 9.56
CA ARG A 215 11.65 -13.24 9.24
C ARG A 215 11.16 -14.68 9.32
N VAL A 216 11.27 -15.41 8.20
CA VAL A 216 10.77 -16.78 8.06
C VAL A 216 11.86 -17.78 8.41
N GLU A 217 13.07 -17.61 7.82
CA GLU A 217 14.18 -18.56 7.96
C GLU A 217 15.52 -17.87 7.78
N THR A 218 16.58 -18.52 8.24
CA THR A 218 17.97 -18.08 8.06
C THR A 218 18.87 -19.27 7.74
N VAL A 219 19.65 -19.16 6.67
CA VAL A 219 20.58 -20.22 6.24
C VAL A 219 21.93 -19.63 5.82
N LYS A 220 23.00 -20.44 5.82
CA LYS A 220 24.29 -20.06 5.25
C LYS A 220 24.23 -20.13 3.73
N LEU A 221 24.78 -19.12 3.06
CA LEU A 221 24.87 -19.02 1.61
C LEU A 221 26.31 -18.73 1.18
N PRO A 222 27.12 -19.73 0.90
CA PRO A 222 28.42 -19.53 0.27
C PRO A 222 28.23 -19.05 -1.17
N THR A 223 29.02 -18.05 -1.59
CA THR A 223 28.97 -17.48 -2.96
C THR A 223 30.37 -17.17 -3.46
N ASP A 224 30.53 -16.97 -4.77
CA ASP A 224 31.81 -16.54 -5.38
C ASP A 224 32.26 -15.13 -4.90
N TYR A 225 31.41 -14.42 -4.17
CA TYR A 225 31.69 -13.06 -3.67
C TYR A 225 31.97 -13.02 -2.17
N GLY A 226 31.78 -14.14 -1.46
CA GLY A 226 31.93 -14.29 -0.04
C GLY A 226 30.80 -15.09 0.60
N ASP A 227 30.94 -15.40 1.88
CA ASP A 227 29.96 -16.16 2.66
C ASP A 227 28.94 -15.18 3.27
N PHE A 228 27.66 -15.46 3.10
CA PHE A 228 26.57 -14.66 3.64
C PHE A 228 25.63 -15.51 4.50
N ASP A 229 25.00 -14.88 5.48
CA ASP A 229 23.79 -15.40 6.09
C ASP A 229 22.60 -14.89 5.25
N LEU A 230 21.85 -15.82 4.67
CA LEU A 230 20.66 -15.52 3.90
C LEU A 230 19.43 -15.57 4.80
N HIS A 231 18.79 -14.42 5.01
CA HIS A 231 17.53 -14.32 5.72
C HIS A 231 16.38 -14.20 4.73
N LEU A 232 15.40 -15.09 4.88
CA LEU A 232 14.12 -15.03 4.14
C LEU A 232 13.12 -14.21 4.93
N TYR A 233 12.56 -13.17 4.32
CA TYR A 233 11.49 -12.36 4.87
C TYR A 233 10.21 -12.52 4.06
N ARG A 234 9.07 -12.54 4.74
CA ARG A 234 7.74 -12.46 4.15
C ARG A 234 7.13 -11.09 4.42
N SER A 235 6.60 -10.45 3.39
CA SER A 235 5.79 -9.24 3.50
C SER A 235 4.38 -9.61 3.98
N LYS A 236 3.88 -8.92 5.01
CA LYS A 236 2.49 -9.06 5.48
C LYS A 236 1.49 -8.31 4.61
N VAL A 237 1.98 -7.43 3.71
CA VAL A 237 1.15 -6.61 2.83
C VAL A 237 0.61 -7.43 1.66
N ASP A 238 1.46 -8.21 1.02
CA ASP A 238 1.16 -8.92 -0.23
C ASP A 238 1.58 -10.40 -0.23
N GLY A 239 2.16 -10.88 0.88
CA GLY A 239 2.66 -12.24 1.04
C GLY A 239 3.95 -12.55 0.27
N GLN A 240 4.54 -11.56 -0.43
CA GLN A 240 5.76 -11.77 -1.19
C GLN A 240 6.97 -12.02 -0.28
N HIS A 241 7.93 -12.77 -0.80
CA HIS A 241 9.18 -13.03 -0.10
C HIS A 241 10.29 -12.10 -0.58
N HIS A 242 11.07 -11.56 0.37
CA HIS A 242 12.26 -10.76 0.14
C HIS A 242 13.46 -11.43 0.80
N LEU A 243 14.66 -11.10 0.37
CA LEU A 243 15.89 -11.70 0.89
C LEU A 243 16.79 -10.62 1.48
N ALA A 244 17.49 -10.97 2.56
CA ALA A 244 18.60 -10.17 3.04
C ALA A 244 19.86 -11.05 3.16
N LEU A 245 20.92 -10.67 2.43
CA LEU A 245 22.23 -11.30 2.49
C LEU A 245 23.07 -10.49 3.48
N VAL A 246 23.44 -11.09 4.59
CA VAL A 246 24.19 -10.46 5.66
C VAL A 246 25.61 -11.05 5.70
N HIS A 247 26.62 -10.19 5.62
CA HIS A 247 28.01 -10.57 5.80
C HIS A 247 28.54 -9.99 7.10
N GLY A 248 29.12 -10.83 7.96
CA GLY A 248 29.68 -10.45 9.26
C GLY A 248 28.62 -10.03 10.30
N ASP A 249 29.07 -9.56 11.47
CA ASP A 249 28.21 -9.08 12.54
C ASP A 249 27.73 -7.64 12.27
N VAL A 250 26.44 -7.42 12.07
CA VAL A 250 25.84 -6.13 11.74
C VAL A 250 24.92 -5.57 12.83
N ALA A 251 24.41 -6.43 13.73
CA ALA A 251 23.42 -6.04 14.74
C ALA A 251 24.01 -5.03 15.73
N GLY A 252 23.36 -3.89 15.91
CA GLY A 252 23.82 -2.82 16.81
C GLY A 252 25.10 -2.09 16.34
N ARG A 253 25.66 -2.45 15.19
CA ARG A 253 26.86 -1.80 14.63
C ARG A 253 26.50 -0.51 13.90
N GLY A 254 27.35 0.50 14.03
CA GLY A 254 27.21 1.77 13.33
C GLY A 254 27.83 1.74 11.92
N LYS A 255 27.30 2.59 11.02
CA LYS A 255 27.86 2.83 9.67
C LYS A 255 27.99 1.56 8.82
N VAL A 256 27.03 0.63 8.94
CA VAL A 256 27.03 -0.62 8.17
C VAL A 256 26.82 -0.32 6.69
N LEU A 257 27.60 -0.97 5.81
CA LEU A 257 27.46 -0.84 4.36
C LEU A 257 26.22 -1.61 3.90
N VAL A 258 25.29 -0.93 3.20
CA VAL A 258 24.00 -1.49 2.83
C VAL A 258 23.69 -1.24 1.35
N ARG A 259 23.19 -2.26 0.66
CA ARG A 259 22.53 -2.13 -0.65
C ARG A 259 21.09 -2.58 -0.55
N VAL A 260 20.15 -1.73 -0.94
CA VAL A 260 18.79 -2.16 -1.26
C VAL A 260 18.70 -2.35 -2.77
N HIS A 261 18.60 -3.60 -3.21
CA HIS A 261 18.55 -4.00 -4.62
C HIS A 261 17.12 -4.43 -4.97
N SER A 262 16.55 -3.86 -6.02
CA SER A 262 15.27 -4.32 -6.57
C SER A 262 15.53 -5.34 -7.66
N GLU A 263 14.83 -6.46 -7.60
CA GLU A 263 14.91 -7.58 -8.55
C GLU A 263 14.90 -7.13 -10.01
N CYS A 264 15.76 -7.74 -10.78
CA CYS A 264 15.80 -7.63 -12.22
C CYS A 264 16.17 -8.99 -12.82
N LEU A 265 15.20 -9.88 -12.97
CA LEU A 265 15.43 -11.27 -13.42
C LEU A 265 16.34 -11.33 -14.64
N THR A 266 16.09 -10.50 -15.64
CA THR A 266 16.89 -10.50 -16.88
C THR A 266 18.33 -10.05 -16.65
N GLY A 267 18.57 -9.09 -15.75
CA GLY A 267 19.91 -8.59 -15.43
C GLY A 267 20.65 -9.45 -14.42
N ASP A 268 19.97 -9.85 -13.36
CA ASP A 268 20.57 -10.52 -12.20
C ASP A 268 20.85 -12.02 -12.50
N VAL A 269 19.95 -12.70 -13.23
CA VAL A 269 20.05 -14.14 -13.51
C VAL A 269 20.59 -14.41 -14.93
N PHE A 270 20.03 -13.72 -15.95
CA PHE A 270 20.41 -14.00 -17.35
C PHE A 270 21.53 -13.10 -17.88
N GLY A 271 22.10 -12.22 -17.05
CA GLY A 271 23.21 -11.37 -17.46
C GLY A 271 22.87 -10.39 -18.59
N SER A 272 21.60 -9.94 -18.68
CA SER A 272 21.16 -9.02 -19.72
C SER A 272 22.01 -7.76 -19.77
N ARG A 273 22.51 -7.41 -20.94
CA ARG A 273 23.30 -6.20 -21.19
C ARG A 273 22.43 -4.95 -21.43
N ARG A 274 21.09 -5.06 -21.46
CA ARG A 274 20.17 -3.93 -21.61
C ARG A 274 20.13 -3.00 -20.38
N CYS A 275 20.58 -3.48 -19.22
CA CYS A 275 20.64 -2.72 -17.95
C CYS A 275 21.99 -2.93 -17.25
N ASP A 276 22.16 -2.31 -16.10
CA ASP A 276 23.32 -2.42 -15.23
C ASP A 276 23.04 -3.21 -13.92
N CYS A 277 21.85 -3.82 -13.78
CA CYS A 277 21.37 -4.39 -12.52
C CYS A 277 22.25 -5.53 -12.00
N GLY A 278 22.48 -6.58 -12.79
CA GLY A 278 23.32 -7.72 -12.36
C GLY A 278 24.74 -7.29 -12.01
N SER A 279 25.37 -6.41 -12.81
CA SER A 279 26.70 -5.88 -12.50
C SER A 279 26.71 -5.08 -11.20
N GLN A 280 25.64 -4.30 -10.92
CA GLN A 280 25.50 -3.59 -9.63
C GLN A 280 25.32 -4.56 -8.46
N LEU A 281 24.55 -5.64 -8.62
CA LEU A 281 24.38 -6.65 -7.57
C LEU A 281 25.72 -7.31 -7.23
N HIS A 282 26.42 -7.83 -8.23
CA HIS A 282 27.72 -8.47 -8.05
C HIS A 282 28.77 -7.54 -7.43
N GLN A 283 28.80 -6.27 -7.86
CA GLN A 283 29.69 -5.27 -7.27
C GLN A 283 29.33 -4.97 -5.82
N ALA A 284 28.05 -4.87 -5.49
CA ALA A 284 27.60 -4.67 -4.10
C ALA A 284 28.01 -5.86 -3.22
N MET A 285 27.86 -7.10 -3.69
CA MET A 285 28.31 -8.29 -2.97
C MET A 285 29.80 -8.25 -2.68
N ARG A 286 30.64 -7.93 -3.67
CA ARG A 286 32.10 -7.78 -3.48
C ARG A 286 32.44 -6.67 -2.47
N GLN A 287 31.78 -5.51 -2.57
CA GLN A 287 32.04 -4.38 -1.67
C GLN A 287 31.62 -4.68 -0.23
N VAL A 288 30.50 -5.36 -0.03
CA VAL A 288 30.01 -5.77 1.28
C VAL A 288 30.95 -6.80 1.91
N ALA A 289 31.36 -7.82 1.17
CA ALA A 289 32.33 -8.82 1.63
C ALA A 289 33.70 -8.19 1.94
N GLY A 290 34.21 -7.33 1.04
CA GLY A 290 35.47 -6.63 1.22
C GLY A 290 35.49 -5.63 2.40
N ALA A 291 34.31 -5.12 2.79
CA ALA A 291 34.17 -4.28 3.98
C ALA A 291 34.15 -5.09 5.31
N GLY A 292 34.18 -6.43 5.24
CA GLY A 292 34.12 -7.35 6.39
C GLY A 292 32.76 -7.42 7.07
N ARG A 293 31.83 -6.50 6.76
CA ARG A 293 30.43 -6.51 7.24
C ARG A 293 29.51 -5.65 6.37
N GLY A 294 28.30 -6.11 6.17
CA GLY A 294 27.27 -5.35 5.46
C GLY A 294 26.05 -6.17 5.13
N VAL A 295 25.10 -5.52 4.45
CA VAL A 295 23.79 -6.10 4.12
C VAL A 295 23.42 -5.78 2.69
N ILE A 296 22.89 -6.79 1.97
CA ILE A 296 22.21 -6.60 0.69
C ILE A 296 20.76 -7.04 0.88
N VAL A 297 19.83 -6.10 0.83
CA VAL A 297 18.39 -6.41 0.80
C VAL A 297 17.98 -6.57 -0.65
N TYR A 298 17.56 -7.76 -1.03
CA TYR A 298 17.06 -8.09 -2.37
C TYR A 298 15.54 -8.06 -2.36
N MET A 299 14.98 -6.99 -2.91
CA MET A 299 13.55 -6.74 -2.95
C MET A 299 12.94 -7.32 -4.22
N ARG A 300 11.98 -8.21 -4.08
CA ARG A 300 11.26 -8.79 -5.22
C ARG A 300 10.23 -7.79 -5.77
N GLN A 301 10.73 -6.78 -6.45
CA GLN A 301 9.98 -5.68 -7.06
C GLN A 301 10.44 -5.49 -8.51
N GLU A 302 10.18 -6.51 -9.33
CA GLU A 302 10.58 -6.56 -10.73
C GLU A 302 10.02 -5.38 -11.53
N GLY A 303 10.81 -4.91 -12.52
CA GLY A 303 10.38 -3.86 -13.43
C GLY A 303 10.05 -2.52 -12.73
N ARG A 304 10.67 -2.21 -11.59
CA ARG A 304 10.36 -1.07 -10.72
C ARG A 304 8.95 -1.13 -10.11
N GLY A 305 8.51 -2.33 -9.78
CA GLY A 305 7.20 -2.58 -9.16
C GLY A 305 6.08 -2.92 -10.14
N ILE A 306 6.28 -2.79 -11.46
CA ILE A 306 5.25 -3.13 -12.44
C ILE A 306 5.15 -4.64 -12.73
N GLY A 307 6.16 -5.43 -12.32
CA GLY A 307 6.24 -6.86 -12.56
C GLY A 307 6.92 -7.24 -13.88
N LEU A 308 7.18 -8.56 -14.04
CA LEU A 308 7.94 -9.10 -15.18
C LEU A 308 7.21 -8.93 -16.52
N ALA A 309 5.93 -9.28 -16.60
CA ALA A 309 5.20 -9.26 -17.85
C ALA A 309 5.08 -7.85 -18.47
N PRO A 310 4.69 -6.80 -17.71
CA PRO A 310 4.73 -5.42 -18.19
C PRO A 310 6.15 -4.95 -18.57
N LYS A 311 7.18 -5.36 -17.82
CA LYS A 311 8.57 -5.04 -18.16
C LYS A 311 8.97 -5.59 -19.55
N ILE A 312 8.59 -6.82 -19.86
CA ILE A 312 8.88 -7.40 -21.20
C ILE A 312 8.11 -6.66 -22.30
N LYS A 313 6.86 -6.25 -22.04
CA LYS A 313 6.11 -5.37 -22.97
C LYS A 313 6.82 -4.01 -23.16
N ALA A 314 7.36 -3.43 -22.09
CA ALA A 314 8.15 -2.19 -22.16
C ALA A 314 9.42 -2.38 -23.00
N TYR A 315 10.09 -3.55 -22.92
CA TYR A 315 11.22 -3.87 -23.81
C TYR A 315 10.83 -3.84 -25.28
N LYS A 316 9.63 -4.38 -25.62
CA LYS A 316 9.13 -4.34 -27.01
C LYS A 316 8.90 -2.89 -27.49
N LEU A 317 8.37 -2.02 -26.63
CA LEU A 317 8.22 -0.60 -26.97
C LEU A 317 9.58 0.11 -27.10
N GLN A 318 10.56 -0.26 -26.28
CA GLN A 318 11.93 0.28 -26.41
C GLN A 318 12.59 -0.11 -27.73
N GLU A 319 12.32 -1.30 -28.27
CA GLU A 319 12.77 -1.72 -29.61
C GLU A 319 12.14 -0.87 -30.73
N GLN A 320 10.95 -0.29 -30.46
CA GLN A 320 10.26 0.64 -31.36
C GLN A 320 10.73 2.10 -31.20
N GLY A 321 11.74 2.36 -30.35
CA GLY A 321 12.36 3.69 -30.20
C GLY A 321 11.95 4.48 -28.96
N TYR A 322 11.00 4.01 -28.15
CA TYR A 322 10.65 4.67 -26.88
C TYR A 322 11.77 4.51 -25.85
N ASP A 323 11.92 5.48 -24.95
CA ASP A 323 12.78 5.27 -23.78
C ASP A 323 12.03 4.54 -22.65
N THR A 324 12.76 4.22 -21.57
CA THR A 324 12.18 3.44 -20.44
C THR A 324 10.99 4.15 -19.76
N VAL A 325 11.01 5.47 -19.68
CA VAL A 325 9.94 6.27 -19.05
C VAL A 325 8.73 6.32 -19.96
N GLU A 326 8.92 6.66 -21.21
CA GLU A 326 7.88 6.71 -22.24
C GLU A 326 7.19 5.37 -22.44
N ALA A 327 7.97 4.27 -22.44
CA ALA A 327 7.44 2.91 -22.55
C ALA A 327 6.51 2.56 -21.37
N ASN A 328 6.90 2.93 -20.13
CA ASN A 328 6.06 2.68 -18.96
C ASN A 328 4.76 3.52 -19.00
N GLN A 329 4.86 4.82 -19.32
CA GLN A 329 3.71 5.71 -19.45
C GLN A 329 2.72 5.20 -20.52
N LYS A 330 3.23 4.73 -21.67
CA LYS A 330 2.39 4.16 -22.74
C LYS A 330 1.65 2.89 -22.31
N LEU A 331 2.19 2.15 -21.34
CA LEU A 331 1.54 0.99 -20.71
C LEU A 331 0.63 1.36 -19.55
N GLY A 332 0.47 2.66 -19.22
CA GLY A 332 -0.36 3.13 -18.11
C GLY A 332 0.28 3.02 -16.73
N TYR A 333 1.62 2.92 -16.64
CA TYR A 333 2.34 2.83 -15.37
C TYR A 333 3.11 4.11 -15.07
N GLU A 334 3.20 4.45 -13.79
CA GLU A 334 4.11 5.48 -13.29
C GLU A 334 5.58 5.09 -13.52
N MET A 335 6.47 6.07 -13.43
CA MET A 335 7.90 5.91 -13.68
C MET A 335 8.59 4.97 -12.68
N ASP A 336 8.16 4.98 -11.41
CA ASP A 336 8.77 4.21 -10.31
C ASP A 336 7.74 3.92 -9.21
N LEU A 337 7.24 2.68 -9.16
CA LEU A 337 6.29 2.18 -8.16
C LEU A 337 6.97 1.42 -7.02
N ARG A 338 8.32 1.50 -6.90
CA ARG A 338 9.04 0.75 -5.86
C ARG A 338 8.76 1.32 -4.48
N GLU A 339 8.47 0.42 -3.56
CA GLU A 339 8.36 0.71 -2.15
C GLU A 339 9.67 0.39 -1.43
N TYR A 340 10.20 1.37 -0.69
CA TYR A 340 11.43 1.22 0.08
C TYR A 340 11.18 0.93 1.56
N GLY A 341 9.95 1.12 2.04
CA GLY A 341 9.57 0.94 3.43
C GLY A 341 9.76 -0.49 3.95
N LEU A 342 9.40 -1.51 3.17
CA LEU A 342 9.66 -2.91 3.54
C LEU A 342 11.16 -3.19 3.66
N GLY A 343 11.97 -2.65 2.74
CA GLY A 343 13.43 -2.76 2.81
C GLY A 343 14.00 -2.08 4.05
N ALA A 344 13.47 -0.93 4.44
CA ALA A 344 13.85 -0.24 5.67
C ALA A 344 13.50 -1.08 6.91
N GLN A 345 12.31 -1.65 6.97
CA GLN A 345 11.90 -2.51 8.09
C GLN A 345 12.74 -3.80 8.20
N ILE A 346 13.15 -4.39 7.08
CA ILE A 346 14.11 -5.51 7.08
C ILE A 346 15.43 -5.08 7.72
N LEU A 347 15.97 -3.91 7.35
CA LEU A 347 17.21 -3.40 7.92
C LEU A 347 17.09 -3.10 9.43
N VAL A 348 15.96 -2.55 9.87
CA VAL A 348 15.66 -2.33 11.29
C VAL A 348 15.53 -3.65 12.05
N ASP A 349 14.87 -4.66 11.46
CA ASP A 349 14.75 -6.00 12.06
C ASP A 349 16.11 -6.71 12.20
N LEU A 350 17.06 -6.41 11.31
CA LEU A 350 18.47 -6.85 11.42
C LEU A 350 19.28 -6.06 12.47
N GLY A 351 18.66 -5.11 13.17
CA GLY A 351 19.27 -4.31 14.23
C GLY A 351 20.09 -3.12 13.75
N LEU A 352 19.95 -2.66 12.51
CA LEU A 352 20.67 -1.51 11.99
C LEU A 352 19.99 -0.20 12.44
N LYS A 353 20.83 0.81 12.75
CA LYS A 353 20.38 2.19 13.07
C LYS A 353 21.03 3.24 12.16
N THR A 354 22.32 3.08 11.89
CA THR A 354 23.10 3.99 11.03
C THR A 354 23.75 3.20 9.91
N ILE A 355 23.54 3.66 8.66
CA ILE A 355 23.98 2.94 7.48
C ILE A 355 24.75 3.85 6.50
N ARG A 356 25.64 3.22 5.72
CA ARG A 356 26.27 3.76 4.52
C ARG A 356 25.57 3.12 3.34
N LEU A 357 24.86 3.90 2.53
CA LEU A 357 23.98 3.36 1.50
C LEU A 357 24.65 3.33 0.12
N LEU A 358 24.83 2.11 -0.42
CA LEU A 358 25.26 1.88 -1.80
C LEU A 358 24.14 2.24 -2.78
N THR A 359 24.13 3.47 -3.28
CA THR A 359 23.11 3.94 -4.23
C THR A 359 23.58 5.10 -5.09
N ASN A 360 23.08 5.13 -6.34
CA ASN A 360 23.16 6.28 -7.23
C ASN A 360 21.81 7.02 -7.32
N ASN A 361 20.75 6.55 -6.63
CA ASN A 361 19.42 7.14 -6.66
C ASN A 361 19.13 7.89 -5.34
N PRO A 362 19.06 9.24 -5.37
CA PRO A 362 18.78 10.03 -4.16
C PRO A 362 17.39 9.75 -3.56
N LYS A 363 16.40 9.35 -4.35
CA LYS A 363 15.05 9.01 -3.85
C LYS A 363 15.06 7.83 -2.86
N LYS A 364 16.06 6.93 -2.94
CA LYS A 364 16.20 5.82 -1.98
C LYS A 364 16.54 6.29 -0.57
N ILE A 365 17.18 7.44 -0.42
CA ILE A 365 17.56 8.00 0.89
C ILE A 365 16.29 8.37 1.67
N VAL A 366 15.43 9.19 1.07
CA VAL A 366 14.19 9.66 1.70
C VAL A 366 13.29 8.47 2.10
N GLY A 367 13.20 7.45 1.26
CA GLY A 367 12.36 6.26 1.52
C GLY A 367 12.82 5.37 2.69
N LEU A 368 14.07 5.52 3.17
CA LEU A 368 14.61 4.70 4.27
C LEU A 368 14.62 5.45 5.61
N GLU A 369 14.81 6.77 5.60
CA GLU A 369 14.95 7.57 6.83
C GLU A 369 13.68 7.63 7.68
N GLY A 370 12.50 7.56 7.08
CA GLY A 370 11.20 7.56 7.77
C GLY A 370 10.97 6.39 8.74
N TYR A 371 11.84 5.37 8.71
CA TYR A 371 11.73 4.14 9.53
C TYR A 371 12.77 4.05 10.65
N GLY A 372 13.36 5.17 11.07
CA GLY A 372 14.35 5.19 12.16
C GLY A 372 15.76 4.79 11.74
N LEU A 373 16.03 4.66 10.45
CA LEU A 373 17.36 4.48 9.89
C LEU A 373 17.98 5.85 9.59
N LYS A 374 19.22 6.07 10.02
CA LYS A 374 20.00 7.26 9.67
C LYS A 374 21.03 6.92 8.60
N ILE A 375 20.93 7.56 7.43
CA ILE A 375 21.91 7.43 6.36
C ILE A 375 23.01 8.44 6.61
N VAL A 376 24.23 7.94 6.94
CA VAL A 376 25.39 8.78 7.26
C VAL A 376 26.31 9.02 6.07
N GLU A 377 26.17 8.21 5.02
CA GLU A 377 26.98 8.32 3.80
C GLU A 377 26.25 7.68 2.62
N GLN A 378 26.27 8.34 1.47
CA GLN A 378 25.90 7.75 0.20
C GLN A 378 27.16 7.27 -0.51
N VAL A 379 27.26 5.96 -0.72
CA VAL A 379 28.38 5.33 -1.43
C VAL A 379 27.94 5.06 -2.88
N PRO A 380 28.63 5.65 -3.89
CA PRO A 380 28.28 5.41 -5.28
C PRO A 380 28.64 3.98 -5.71
N ILE A 381 27.78 3.39 -6.56
CA ILE A 381 28.03 2.11 -7.19
C ILE A 381 28.20 2.31 -8.70
N ARG A 382 29.45 2.34 -9.16
CA ARG A 382 29.77 2.65 -10.54
C ARG A 382 30.03 1.39 -11.33
N VAL A 383 29.33 1.22 -12.43
CA VAL A 383 29.49 0.12 -13.39
C VAL A 383 29.86 0.72 -14.73
N LYS A 384 30.84 0.12 -15.45
CA LYS A 384 31.22 0.58 -16.78
C LYS A 384 30.05 0.42 -17.76
N PRO A 385 29.68 1.49 -18.49
CA PRO A 385 28.66 1.40 -19.53
C PRO A 385 29.07 0.39 -20.62
N ASN A 386 28.07 -0.14 -21.34
CA ASN A 386 28.29 -0.94 -22.54
C ASN A 386 27.38 -0.42 -23.67
N PRO A 387 27.64 -0.76 -24.94
CA PRO A 387 26.88 -0.24 -26.09
C PRO A 387 25.35 -0.50 -26.02
N HIS A 388 24.92 -1.52 -25.26
CA HIS A 388 23.49 -1.88 -25.17
C HIS A 388 22.77 -1.15 -24.05
N ASN A 389 23.47 -0.63 -23.02
CA ASN A 389 22.85 0.06 -21.89
C ASN A 389 23.13 1.57 -21.82
N GLU A 390 23.91 2.12 -22.73
CA GLU A 390 24.26 3.54 -22.73
C GLU A 390 23.03 4.45 -22.75
N ARG A 391 22.06 4.16 -23.64
CA ARG A 391 20.80 4.88 -23.71
C ARG A 391 20.00 4.78 -22.42
N TYR A 392 19.95 3.60 -21.81
CA TYR A 392 19.28 3.35 -20.54
C TYR A 392 19.92 4.17 -19.40
N LEU A 393 21.23 4.21 -19.31
CA LEU A 393 21.97 4.99 -18.30
C LEU A 393 21.77 6.49 -18.52
N LYS A 394 21.75 6.97 -19.77
CA LYS A 394 21.44 8.35 -20.12
C LYS A 394 20.04 8.75 -19.65
N THR A 395 19.02 7.91 -19.88
CA THR A 395 17.66 8.14 -19.39
C THR A 395 17.60 8.18 -17.86
N LYS A 396 18.30 7.29 -17.16
CA LYS A 396 18.41 7.32 -15.69
C LYS A 396 18.97 8.65 -15.18
N ARG A 397 20.03 9.15 -15.82
CA ARG A 397 20.67 10.40 -15.44
C ARG A 397 19.77 11.60 -15.72
N GLN A 398 19.21 11.70 -16.94
CA GLN A 398 18.49 12.89 -17.40
C GLN A 398 17.05 12.99 -16.89
N LYS A 399 16.31 11.86 -16.90
CA LYS A 399 14.88 11.85 -16.55
C LYS A 399 14.59 11.37 -15.13
N MET A 400 15.55 10.71 -14.46
CA MET A 400 15.32 10.10 -13.15
C MET A 400 16.24 10.62 -12.03
N GLY A 401 17.13 11.58 -12.33
CA GLY A 401 18.00 12.23 -11.34
C GLY A 401 19.06 11.32 -10.71
N HIS A 402 19.48 10.25 -11.40
CA HIS A 402 20.54 9.37 -10.90
C HIS A 402 21.91 10.03 -11.02
N LEU A 403 22.74 9.87 -9.99
CA LEU A 403 24.15 10.26 -9.94
C LEU A 403 25.01 9.14 -10.55
N LEU A 404 25.19 9.18 -11.89
CA LEU A 404 25.88 8.15 -12.68
C LEU A 404 27.14 8.72 -13.30
#